data_aa1b3abcc7dcc87a33b06068274a57a5
#
_entry.id   aa1b3abcc7dcc87a33b06068274a57a5
#
_cell.length_a   1.000
_cell.length_b   1.000
_cell.length_c   1.000
_cell.angle_alpha   90.00
_cell.angle_beta   90.00
_cell.angle_gamma   90.00
#
_symmetry.space_group_name_H-M   'P 1'
#
loop_
_entity.id
_entity.type
_entity.pdbx_description
1 polymer ?
#
loop_
_entity_poly.entity_id
_entity_poly.type
_entity_poly.pdbx_seq_one_letter_code
_entity_poly.pdbx_strand_id
1 'polypeptide(L)'
;MRELGLDADSIFDHPDIKVWRSIPERENATLDASFQGRPIRLHIKRYRTHAGQGTLADVEAKSIELLITANIPTVPLVGWGSVPDGRSFIISEDLTGYEAADKLIAAGAPSEPILQATADLAAKLHNAALHHRDLYLCHFFVNADQPSDVRLIDAARVARLGNFLTRTRWIRKDLAQFWYSTLALPISDAQRHAWMQRYSEQRGFPSAQPFIRGIQRKVRWIARHDQKLKVHQPDRNVSIPS
;
A
#
# COMPACT_ATOMS: atom_id res chain seq x y z
N MET A 1 -14.10 4.49 17.91
CA MET A 1 -15.34 4.62 17.15
C MET A 1 -16.45 5.29 17.97
N ARG A 2 -16.87 4.78 19.12
CA ARG A 2 -17.96 5.39 19.92
C ARG A 2 -17.70 6.86 20.28
N GLU A 3 -16.49 7.22 20.65
CA GLU A 3 -16.10 8.62 20.95
C GLU A 3 -16.14 9.55 19.72
N LEU A 4 -16.17 8.97 18.52
CA LEU A 4 -16.30 9.67 17.24
C LEU A 4 -17.75 9.69 16.72
N GLY A 5 -18.72 9.18 17.51
CA GLY A 5 -20.11 9.04 17.09
C GLY A 5 -20.34 8.02 15.99
N LEU A 6 -19.36 7.13 15.75
CA LEU A 6 -19.43 6.12 14.70
C LEU A 6 -19.77 4.75 15.31
N ASP A 7 -20.79 4.13 14.77
CA ASP A 7 -21.12 2.71 14.97
C ASP A 7 -21.14 1.95 13.64
N ALA A 8 -21.40 0.67 13.70
CA ALA A 8 -21.34 -0.20 12.53
C ALA A 8 -22.43 0.15 11.50
N ASP A 9 -23.59 0.58 11.94
CA ASP A 9 -24.72 0.90 11.06
C ASP A 9 -24.55 2.28 10.45
N SER A 10 -24.20 3.30 11.27
CA SER A 10 -24.03 4.69 10.80
C SER A 10 -22.88 4.86 9.82
N ILE A 11 -21.86 4.01 9.83
CA ILE A 11 -20.71 4.13 8.93
C ILE A 11 -21.08 4.10 7.45
N PHE A 12 -22.24 3.51 7.09
CA PHE A 12 -22.70 3.43 5.70
C PHE A 12 -23.56 4.63 5.29
N ASP A 13 -24.23 5.28 6.22
CA ASP A 13 -25.24 6.32 5.96
C ASP A 13 -24.90 7.67 6.63
N HIS A 14 -23.73 7.80 7.26
CA HIS A 14 -23.32 9.02 7.94
C HIS A 14 -23.21 10.20 6.95
N PRO A 15 -23.89 11.33 7.20
CA PRO A 15 -24.02 12.42 6.24
C PRO A 15 -22.68 13.13 5.92
N ASP A 16 -21.76 13.16 6.88
CA ASP A 16 -20.48 13.86 6.71
C ASP A 16 -19.39 12.98 6.06
N ILE A 17 -19.68 11.70 5.81
CA ILE A 17 -18.75 10.82 5.11
C ILE A 17 -18.77 11.13 3.61
N LYS A 18 -17.61 11.58 3.09
CA LYS A 18 -17.43 11.98 1.69
C LYS A 18 -16.78 10.84 0.91
N VAL A 19 -17.57 10.21 0.03
CA VAL A 19 -17.07 9.19 -0.90
C VAL A 19 -16.32 9.89 -2.03
N TRP A 20 -15.04 9.57 -2.20
CA TRP A 20 -14.20 10.12 -3.26
C TRP A 20 -13.86 9.08 -4.36
N ARG A 21 -14.09 7.79 -4.09
CA ARG A 21 -13.93 6.71 -5.09
C ARG A 21 -14.94 5.60 -4.82
N SER A 22 -15.62 5.15 -5.88
CA SER A 22 -16.52 3.98 -5.83
C SER A 22 -16.17 3.04 -6.98
N ILE A 23 -16.03 1.77 -6.66
CA ILE A 23 -15.86 0.65 -7.60
C ILE A 23 -16.86 -0.46 -7.23
N PRO A 24 -17.09 -1.46 -8.10
CA PRO A 24 -18.09 -2.49 -7.80
C PRO A 24 -17.90 -3.19 -6.46
N GLU A 25 -16.66 -3.39 -6.03
CA GLU A 25 -16.34 -4.17 -4.82
C GLU A 25 -16.32 -3.32 -3.56
N ARG A 26 -16.06 -2.00 -3.65
CA ARG A 26 -15.88 -1.12 -2.49
C ARG A 26 -16.03 0.35 -2.78
N GLU A 27 -16.20 1.12 -1.71
CA GLU A 27 -16.08 2.58 -1.70
C GLU A 27 -14.91 3.00 -0.81
N ASN A 28 -14.23 4.07 -1.24
CA ASN A 28 -13.26 4.77 -0.41
C ASN A 28 -13.80 6.14 -0.07
N ALA A 29 -13.80 6.47 1.20
CA ALA A 29 -14.37 7.72 1.71
C ALA A 29 -13.45 8.34 2.76
N THR A 30 -13.73 9.59 3.10
CA THR A 30 -13.09 10.30 4.21
C THR A 30 -14.15 10.90 5.13
N LEU A 31 -13.77 11.05 6.40
CA LEU A 31 -14.54 11.76 7.40
C LEU A 31 -13.59 12.69 8.17
N ASP A 32 -13.90 13.98 8.17
CA ASP A 32 -13.25 14.96 9.05
C ASP A 32 -13.99 14.95 10.38
N ALA A 33 -13.29 14.70 11.49
CA ALA A 33 -13.84 14.56 12.83
C ALA A 33 -12.96 15.27 13.85
N SER A 34 -13.42 15.31 15.11
CA SER A 34 -12.62 15.76 16.23
C SER A 34 -12.49 14.63 17.26
N PHE A 35 -11.27 14.34 17.66
CA PHE A 35 -10.99 13.36 18.70
C PHE A 35 -10.19 14.01 19.83
N GLN A 36 -10.73 14.02 21.04
CA GLN A 36 -10.13 14.67 22.20
C GLN A 36 -9.73 16.14 21.93
N GLY A 37 -10.60 16.88 21.23
CA GLY A 37 -10.38 18.27 20.87
C GLY A 37 -9.38 18.53 19.73
N ARG A 38 -8.81 17.49 19.11
CA ARG A 38 -7.93 17.61 17.96
C ARG A 38 -8.67 17.25 16.66
N PRO A 39 -8.54 18.07 15.61
CA PRO A 39 -9.07 17.69 14.30
C PRO A 39 -8.33 16.45 13.78
N ILE A 40 -9.06 15.48 13.29
CA ILE A 40 -8.54 14.28 12.66
C ILE A 40 -9.28 14.03 11.35
N ARG A 41 -8.59 13.44 10.39
CA ARG A 41 -9.21 12.89 9.19
C ARG A 41 -9.13 11.37 9.23
N LEU A 42 -10.24 10.74 8.92
CA LEU A 42 -10.34 9.29 8.83
C LEU A 42 -10.49 8.87 7.37
N HIS A 43 -9.79 7.82 6.98
CA HIS A 43 -9.99 7.09 5.73
C HIS A 43 -10.85 5.87 6.01
N ILE A 44 -11.94 5.73 5.26
CA ILE A 44 -12.92 4.69 5.42
C ILE A 44 -13.01 3.91 4.12
N LYS A 45 -12.75 2.60 4.18
CA LYS A 45 -13.08 1.68 3.09
C LYS A 45 -14.34 0.93 3.49
N ARG A 46 -15.39 1.04 2.66
CA ARG A 46 -16.65 0.30 2.81
C ARG A 46 -16.66 -0.79 1.75
N TYR A 47 -16.67 -2.03 2.19
CA TYR A 47 -16.77 -3.19 1.30
C TYR A 47 -18.21 -3.59 1.13
N ARG A 48 -18.60 -3.91 -0.09
CA ARG A 48 -19.88 -4.55 -0.39
C ARG A 48 -19.84 -6.00 0.05
N THR A 49 -20.97 -6.69 -0.03
CA THR A 49 -21.07 -8.10 0.39
C THR A 49 -20.00 -8.97 -0.27
N HIS A 50 -19.40 -9.85 0.50
CA HIS A 50 -18.38 -10.80 0.05
C HIS A 50 -18.86 -12.24 0.32
N ALA A 51 -18.79 -13.09 -0.72
CA ALA A 51 -19.06 -14.52 -0.55
C ALA A 51 -17.78 -15.22 -0.07
N GLY A 52 -17.77 -15.73 1.16
CA GLY A 52 -16.64 -16.46 1.72
C GLY A 52 -16.62 -16.45 3.25
N GLN A 53 -15.60 -17.07 3.84
CA GLN A 53 -15.40 -17.04 5.29
C GLN A 53 -14.72 -15.72 5.70
N GLY A 54 -15.36 -14.94 6.56
CA GLY A 54 -14.91 -13.64 7.02
C GLY A 54 -15.18 -12.51 6.02
N THR A 55 -14.89 -11.30 6.41
CA THR A 55 -15.11 -10.11 5.59
C THR A 55 -13.81 -9.58 4.99
N LEU A 56 -13.90 -8.77 3.95
CA LEU A 56 -12.72 -8.10 3.37
C LEU A 56 -12.08 -7.12 4.36
N ALA A 57 -12.89 -6.50 5.23
CA ALA A 57 -12.41 -5.65 6.31
C ALA A 57 -11.59 -6.45 7.34
N ASP A 58 -12.03 -7.65 7.74
CA ASP A 58 -11.26 -8.53 8.64
C ASP A 58 -9.90 -8.92 8.03
N VAL A 59 -9.89 -9.22 6.73
CA VAL A 59 -8.65 -9.57 6.03
C VAL A 59 -7.68 -8.40 6.01
N GLU A 60 -8.14 -7.18 5.71
CA GLU A 60 -7.29 -6.00 5.69
C GLU A 60 -6.84 -5.61 7.09
N ALA A 61 -7.72 -5.67 8.10
CA ALA A 61 -7.35 -5.40 9.48
C ALA A 61 -6.25 -6.32 9.98
N LYS A 62 -6.40 -7.64 9.78
CA LYS A 62 -5.36 -8.63 10.10
C LYS A 62 -4.04 -8.36 9.38
N SER A 63 -4.10 -7.89 8.14
CA SER A 63 -2.92 -7.52 7.37
C SER A 63 -2.20 -6.29 7.94
N ILE A 64 -2.94 -5.27 8.39
CA ILE A 64 -2.38 -4.11 9.10
C ILE A 64 -1.77 -4.55 10.44
N GLU A 65 -2.46 -5.41 11.20
CA GLU A 65 -1.95 -5.94 12.47
C GLU A 65 -0.64 -6.74 12.28
N LEU A 66 -0.50 -7.48 11.17
CA LEU A 66 0.77 -8.16 10.83
C LEU A 66 1.90 -7.15 10.63
N LEU A 67 1.66 -6.02 9.95
CA LEU A 67 2.65 -4.96 9.78
C LEU A 67 3.02 -4.33 11.13
N ILE A 68 2.02 -3.98 11.95
CA ILE A 68 2.23 -3.38 13.28
C ILE A 68 3.05 -4.32 14.17
N THR A 69 2.66 -5.61 14.25
CA THR A 69 3.36 -6.63 15.04
C THR A 69 4.81 -6.84 14.59
N ALA A 70 5.06 -6.69 13.30
CA ALA A 70 6.40 -6.76 12.72
C ALA A 70 7.19 -5.44 12.81
N ASN A 71 6.67 -4.42 13.48
CA ASN A 71 7.22 -3.06 13.54
C ASN A 71 7.44 -2.44 12.15
N ILE A 72 6.62 -2.77 11.17
CA ILE A 72 6.62 -2.13 9.86
C ILE A 72 5.72 -0.89 9.93
N PRO A 73 6.25 0.34 9.70
CA PRO A 73 5.44 1.54 9.71
C PRO A 73 4.29 1.47 8.70
N THR A 74 3.08 1.72 9.17
CA THR A 74 1.85 1.70 8.36
C THR A 74 0.83 2.70 8.91
N VAL A 75 -0.37 2.71 8.34
CA VAL A 75 -1.47 3.56 8.80
C VAL A 75 -1.94 3.16 10.21
N PRO A 76 -2.29 4.10 11.09
CA PRO A 76 -2.93 3.79 12.34
C PRO A 76 -4.34 3.20 12.09
N LEU A 77 -4.55 1.99 12.57
CA LEU A 77 -5.86 1.32 12.49
C LEU A 77 -6.76 1.84 13.61
N VAL A 78 -7.90 2.41 13.24
CA VAL A 78 -8.90 2.96 14.19
C VAL A 78 -9.94 1.91 14.54
N GLY A 79 -10.39 1.14 13.55
CA GLY A 79 -11.36 0.09 13.76
C GLY A 79 -11.86 -0.56 12.47
N TRP A 80 -12.56 -1.66 12.62
CA TRP A 80 -13.22 -2.36 11.52
C TRP A 80 -14.42 -3.12 12.03
N GLY A 81 -15.28 -3.56 11.12
CA GLY A 81 -16.46 -4.33 11.45
C GLY A 81 -17.29 -4.72 10.25
N SER A 82 -18.40 -5.37 10.53
CA SER A 82 -19.39 -5.78 9.54
C SER A 82 -20.80 -5.56 10.05
N VAL A 83 -21.74 -5.43 9.13
CA VAL A 83 -23.18 -5.37 9.39
C VAL A 83 -23.85 -6.68 9.01
N PRO A 84 -25.09 -6.96 9.52
CA PRO A 84 -25.76 -8.25 9.32
C PRO A 84 -25.99 -8.63 7.85
N ASP A 85 -26.08 -7.64 6.94
CA ASP A 85 -26.23 -7.87 5.51
C ASP A 85 -24.96 -8.31 4.77
N GLY A 86 -23.84 -8.44 5.49
CA GLY A 86 -22.55 -8.90 4.97
C GLY A 86 -21.64 -7.79 4.43
N ARG A 87 -22.09 -6.52 4.43
CA ARG A 87 -21.18 -5.38 4.18
C ARG A 87 -20.19 -5.26 5.33
N SER A 88 -19.02 -4.71 5.04
CA SER A 88 -17.98 -4.51 6.05
C SER A 88 -17.20 -3.22 5.79
N PHE A 89 -16.50 -2.75 6.81
CA PHE A 89 -15.75 -1.50 6.73
C PHE A 89 -14.45 -1.60 7.53
N ILE A 90 -13.49 -0.77 7.14
CA ILE A 90 -12.25 -0.54 7.89
C ILE A 90 -11.96 0.95 7.92
N ILE A 91 -11.47 1.43 9.05
CA ILE A 91 -11.17 2.84 9.31
C ILE A 91 -9.72 2.94 9.72
N SER A 92 -8.98 3.81 9.05
CA SER A 92 -7.62 4.23 9.44
C SER A 92 -7.56 5.74 9.60
N GLU A 93 -6.62 6.20 10.42
CA GLU A 93 -6.33 7.62 10.54
C GLU A 93 -5.51 8.10 9.33
N ASP A 94 -5.69 9.36 8.95
CA ASP A 94 -4.91 10.01 7.91
C ASP A 94 -3.43 10.13 8.30
N LEU A 95 -2.57 10.03 7.32
CA LEU A 95 -1.13 10.28 7.48
C LEU A 95 -0.84 11.76 7.19
N THR A 96 -1.28 12.65 8.09
CA THR A 96 -1.04 14.08 7.95
C THR A 96 0.44 14.40 7.87
N GLY A 97 0.85 15.18 6.87
CA GLY A 97 2.26 15.51 6.60
C GLY A 97 2.99 14.46 5.73
N TYR A 98 2.31 13.40 5.32
CA TYR A 98 2.86 12.41 4.39
C TYR A 98 2.20 12.54 3.01
N GLU A 99 2.97 12.24 1.97
CA GLU A 99 2.47 12.15 0.61
C GLU A 99 3.03 10.89 -0.07
N ALA A 100 2.35 10.42 -1.08
CA ALA A 100 2.80 9.28 -1.87
C ALA A 100 4.16 9.57 -2.53
N ALA A 101 5.10 8.64 -2.42
CA ALA A 101 6.48 8.81 -2.90
C ALA A 101 6.56 9.12 -4.40
N ASP A 102 5.68 8.53 -5.21
CA ASP A 102 5.62 8.80 -6.65
C ASP A 102 5.18 10.23 -6.95
N LYS A 103 4.23 10.78 -6.19
CA LYS A 103 3.79 12.18 -6.33
C LYS A 103 4.87 13.17 -5.91
N LEU A 104 5.56 12.92 -4.79
CA LEU A 104 6.68 13.75 -4.36
C LEU A 104 7.77 13.82 -5.43
N ILE A 105 8.16 12.67 -5.98
CA ILE A 105 9.18 12.60 -7.02
C ILE A 105 8.70 13.27 -8.32
N ALA A 106 7.45 13.06 -8.72
CA ALA A 106 6.86 13.72 -9.87
C ALA A 106 6.78 15.25 -9.71
N ALA A 107 6.59 15.73 -8.47
CA ALA A 107 6.61 17.15 -8.13
C ALA A 107 8.03 17.74 -8.00
N GLY A 108 9.08 16.95 -8.23
CA GLY A 108 10.47 17.43 -8.24
C GLY A 108 11.22 17.27 -6.90
N ALA A 109 10.65 16.57 -5.93
CA ALA A 109 11.39 16.25 -4.71
C ALA A 109 12.62 15.37 -5.01
N PRO A 110 13.73 15.53 -4.24
CA PRO A 110 14.92 14.71 -4.42
C PRO A 110 14.58 13.22 -4.29
N SER A 111 14.78 12.46 -5.38
CA SER A 111 14.39 11.05 -5.42
C SER A 111 15.31 10.16 -4.58
N GLU A 112 16.57 10.50 -4.41
CA GLU A 112 17.56 9.62 -3.76
C GLU A 112 17.21 9.29 -2.31
N PRO A 113 16.95 10.25 -1.39
CA PRO A 113 16.60 9.92 -0.01
C PRO A 113 15.29 9.12 0.08
N ILE A 114 14.31 9.42 -0.76
CA ILE A 114 13.04 8.68 -0.85
C ILE A 114 13.31 7.23 -1.27
N LEU A 115 14.10 7.03 -2.32
CA LEU A 115 14.43 5.71 -2.81
C LEU A 115 15.22 4.90 -1.78
N GLN A 116 16.16 5.51 -1.07
CA GLN A 116 16.90 4.83 0.01
C GLN A 116 15.97 4.35 1.12
N ALA A 117 15.11 5.23 1.63
CA ALA A 117 14.16 4.89 2.70
C ALA A 117 13.14 3.82 2.27
N THR A 118 12.65 3.89 1.03
CA THR A 118 11.74 2.85 0.50
C THR A 118 12.42 1.50 0.30
N ALA A 119 13.72 1.45 -0.03
CA ALA A 119 14.49 0.22 -0.12
C ALA A 119 14.65 -0.43 1.25
N ASP A 120 14.98 0.36 2.27
CA ASP A 120 15.13 -0.11 3.65
C ASP A 120 13.80 -0.67 4.19
N LEU A 121 12.69 0.03 3.94
CA LEU A 121 11.36 -0.42 4.37
C LEU A 121 10.93 -1.70 3.64
N ALA A 122 11.18 -1.81 2.33
CA ALA A 122 10.91 -3.03 1.57
C ALA A 122 11.75 -4.22 2.07
N ALA A 123 13.02 -3.98 2.40
CA ALA A 123 13.88 -5.00 2.97
C ALA A 123 13.40 -5.43 4.36
N LYS A 124 13.03 -4.48 5.21
CA LYS A 124 12.46 -4.72 6.55
C LYS A 124 11.20 -5.58 6.48
N LEU A 125 10.27 -5.27 5.56
CA LEU A 125 9.07 -6.07 5.31
C LEU A 125 9.41 -7.53 4.98
N HIS A 126 10.32 -7.74 4.02
CA HIS A 126 10.69 -9.09 3.61
C HIS A 126 11.55 -9.82 4.64
N ASN A 127 12.32 -9.11 5.49
CA ASN A 127 13.05 -9.68 6.63
C ASN A 127 12.10 -10.17 7.72
N ALA A 128 10.97 -9.48 7.91
CA ALA A 128 9.90 -9.91 8.80
C ALA A 128 9.07 -11.10 8.24
N ALA A 129 9.52 -11.72 7.15
CA ALA A 129 8.84 -12.78 6.43
C ALA A 129 7.41 -12.41 5.98
N LEU A 130 7.20 -11.16 5.62
CA LEU A 130 5.96 -10.63 5.04
C LEU A 130 6.16 -10.27 3.57
N HIS A 131 5.08 -10.16 2.82
CA HIS A 131 5.03 -9.60 1.47
C HIS A 131 3.79 -8.72 1.30
N HIS A 132 3.88 -7.70 0.44
CA HIS A 132 2.79 -6.74 0.25
C HIS A 132 1.80 -7.18 -0.82
N ARG A 133 2.27 -7.79 -1.89
CA ARG A 133 1.54 -8.18 -3.11
C ARG A 133 1.17 -7.01 -4.03
N ASP A 134 1.23 -5.78 -3.54
CA ASP A 134 1.00 -4.55 -4.27
C ASP A 134 2.02 -3.47 -3.85
N LEU A 135 3.32 -3.83 -3.91
CA LEU A 135 4.43 -2.98 -3.47
C LEU A 135 4.80 -1.96 -4.58
N TYR A 136 3.86 -1.09 -4.95
CA TYR A 136 4.09 0.02 -5.86
C TYR A 136 4.60 1.24 -5.11
N LEU A 137 5.34 2.13 -5.79
CA LEU A 137 5.91 3.32 -5.16
C LEU A 137 4.84 4.26 -4.57
N CYS A 138 3.65 4.32 -5.15
CA CYS A 138 2.51 5.07 -4.62
C CYS A 138 1.97 4.56 -3.27
N HIS A 139 2.36 3.37 -2.85
CA HIS A 139 1.98 2.83 -1.54
C HIS A 139 3.03 3.07 -0.45
N PHE A 140 4.11 3.76 -0.78
CA PHE A 140 5.03 4.31 0.20
C PHE A 140 4.68 5.78 0.44
N PHE A 141 4.15 6.07 1.61
CA PHE A 141 3.87 7.42 2.06
C PHE A 141 5.06 7.96 2.82
N VAL A 142 5.59 9.08 2.37
CA VAL A 142 6.82 9.68 2.84
C VAL A 142 6.48 10.99 3.55
N ASN A 143 7.04 11.19 4.73
CA ASN A 143 6.93 12.47 5.42
C ASN A 143 7.68 13.56 4.63
N ALA A 144 6.98 14.65 4.29
CA ALA A 144 7.53 15.70 3.44
C ALA A 144 8.75 16.40 4.07
N ASP A 145 8.75 16.54 5.41
CA ASP A 145 9.81 17.19 6.16
C ASP A 145 10.96 16.24 6.52
N GLN A 146 10.68 14.92 6.54
CA GLN A 146 11.63 13.88 6.92
C GLN A 146 11.55 12.67 5.96
N PRO A 147 12.21 12.69 4.80
CA PRO A 147 12.12 11.64 3.79
C PRO A 147 12.53 10.23 4.25
N SER A 148 13.21 10.11 5.38
CA SER A 148 13.54 8.82 6.00
C SER A 148 12.35 8.19 6.77
N ASP A 149 11.33 8.97 7.12
CA ASP A 149 10.10 8.46 7.73
C ASP A 149 9.10 8.07 6.63
N VAL A 150 9.03 6.77 6.39
CA VAL A 150 8.20 6.17 5.33
C VAL A 150 7.24 5.15 5.94
N ARG A 151 5.99 5.18 5.48
CA ARG A 151 4.93 4.25 5.89
C ARG A 151 4.36 3.50 4.69
N LEU A 152 4.04 2.22 4.88
CA LEU A 152 3.33 1.42 3.88
C LEU A 152 1.81 1.57 4.07
N ILE A 153 1.11 1.83 2.97
CA ILE A 153 -0.35 1.87 2.93
C ILE A 153 -0.93 0.77 2.03
N ASP A 154 -2.26 0.66 2.01
CA ASP A 154 -3.02 -0.33 1.23
C ASP A 154 -2.61 -1.79 1.53
N ALA A 155 -2.66 -2.14 2.81
CA ALA A 155 -2.22 -3.43 3.34
C ALA A 155 -3.18 -4.60 3.05
N ALA A 156 -4.27 -4.39 2.29
CA ALA A 156 -5.34 -5.39 2.08
C ALA A 156 -4.86 -6.78 1.64
N ARG A 157 -3.66 -6.88 1.09
CA ARG A 157 -3.09 -8.12 0.55
C ARG A 157 -1.79 -8.57 1.21
N VAL A 158 -1.37 -7.87 2.26
CA VAL A 158 -0.18 -8.25 3.04
C VAL A 158 -0.40 -9.62 3.67
N ALA A 159 0.61 -10.47 3.60
CA ALA A 159 0.55 -11.81 4.17
C ALA A 159 1.95 -12.35 4.50
N ARG A 160 2.00 -13.44 5.26
CA ARG A 160 3.24 -14.14 5.57
C ARG A 160 3.81 -14.82 4.33
N LEU A 161 5.12 -14.75 4.16
CA LEU A 161 5.84 -15.51 3.15
C LEU A 161 5.80 -17.00 3.52
N GLY A 162 5.36 -17.82 2.58
CA GLY A 162 5.27 -19.27 2.74
C GLY A 162 6.63 -19.98 2.58
N ASN A 163 6.60 -21.17 2.02
CA ASN A 163 7.78 -21.98 1.74
C ASN A 163 8.74 -21.32 0.73
N PHE A 164 9.91 -21.89 0.54
CA PHE A 164 10.98 -21.31 -0.29
C PHE A 164 10.50 -20.91 -1.71
N LEU A 165 9.71 -21.75 -2.38
CA LEU A 165 9.25 -21.47 -3.74
C LEU A 165 8.25 -20.32 -3.81
N THR A 166 7.26 -20.32 -2.94
CA THR A 166 6.27 -19.25 -2.84
C THR A 166 6.88 -17.94 -2.33
N ARG A 167 7.85 -18.02 -1.40
CA ARG A 167 8.63 -16.88 -0.90
C ARG A 167 9.34 -16.14 -2.03
N THR A 168 10.12 -16.86 -2.84
CA THR A 168 10.86 -16.28 -3.97
C THR A 168 9.91 -15.63 -5.00
N ARG A 169 8.78 -16.27 -5.27
CA ARG A 169 7.75 -15.75 -6.19
C ARG A 169 7.18 -14.43 -5.70
N TRP A 170 6.81 -14.33 -4.42
CA TRP A 170 6.17 -13.13 -3.87
C TRP A 170 7.15 -11.98 -3.73
N ILE A 171 8.36 -12.22 -3.21
CA ILE A 171 9.41 -11.21 -3.15
C ILE A 171 9.70 -10.65 -4.55
N ARG A 172 9.87 -11.53 -5.55
CA ARG A 172 10.09 -11.09 -6.94
C ARG A 172 8.92 -10.26 -7.48
N LYS A 173 7.69 -10.59 -7.11
CA LYS A 173 6.52 -9.81 -7.52
C LYS A 173 6.57 -8.40 -6.91
N ASP A 174 6.80 -8.29 -5.61
CA ASP A 174 6.86 -7.02 -4.90
C ASP A 174 7.97 -6.12 -5.49
N LEU A 175 9.17 -6.64 -5.66
CA LEU A 175 10.28 -5.89 -6.26
C LEU A 175 10.01 -5.48 -7.72
N ALA A 176 9.30 -6.31 -8.48
CA ALA A 176 8.93 -5.97 -9.84
C ALA A 176 7.83 -4.92 -9.91
N GLN A 177 6.90 -4.89 -8.97
CA GLN A 177 5.87 -3.86 -8.87
C GLN A 177 6.50 -2.50 -8.51
N PHE A 178 7.41 -2.50 -7.54
CA PHE A 178 8.19 -1.30 -7.22
C PHE A 178 8.93 -0.78 -8.47
N TRP A 179 9.74 -1.63 -9.11
CA TRP A 179 10.47 -1.25 -10.32
C TRP A 179 9.55 -0.71 -11.41
N TYR A 180 8.44 -1.41 -11.67
CA TYR A 180 7.47 -1.00 -12.69
C TYR A 180 6.90 0.39 -12.42
N SER A 181 6.53 0.70 -11.19
CA SER A 181 5.97 2.00 -10.81
C SER A 181 6.93 3.17 -10.94
N THR A 182 8.24 2.90 -11.05
CA THR A 182 9.27 3.94 -11.27
C THR A 182 9.51 4.29 -12.73
N LEU A 183 8.97 3.50 -13.69
CA LEU A 183 9.31 3.67 -15.11
C LEU A 183 8.74 4.95 -15.74
N ALA A 184 7.62 5.45 -15.22
CA ALA A 184 6.98 6.68 -15.69
C ALA A 184 7.48 7.95 -14.96
N LEU A 185 8.45 7.81 -14.06
CA LEU A 185 8.96 8.89 -13.22
C LEU A 185 10.38 9.29 -13.65
N PRO A 186 10.85 10.48 -13.27
CA PRO A 186 12.22 10.94 -13.55
C PRO A 186 13.25 10.19 -12.67
N ILE A 187 13.22 8.87 -12.72
CA ILE A 187 14.12 7.96 -12.02
C ILE A 187 14.95 7.22 -13.07
N SER A 188 16.26 7.35 -13.01
CA SER A 188 17.18 6.69 -13.94
C SER A 188 17.34 5.19 -13.66
N ASP A 189 17.83 4.45 -14.65
CA ASP A 189 18.18 3.04 -14.45
C ASP A 189 19.28 2.86 -13.39
N ALA A 190 20.22 3.78 -13.30
CA ALA A 190 21.24 3.76 -12.26
C ALA A 190 20.63 3.84 -10.84
N GLN A 191 19.65 4.71 -10.65
CA GLN A 191 18.95 4.84 -9.37
C GLN A 191 18.11 3.58 -9.05
N ARG A 192 17.45 2.95 -10.03
CA ARG A 192 16.75 1.66 -9.84
C ARG A 192 17.73 0.56 -9.42
N HIS A 193 18.91 0.52 -10.03
CA HIS A 193 19.95 -0.44 -9.65
C HIS A 193 20.51 -0.16 -8.25
N ALA A 194 20.74 1.10 -7.89
CA ALA A 194 21.16 1.51 -6.55
C ALA A 194 20.12 1.12 -5.49
N TRP A 195 18.83 1.32 -5.76
CA TRP A 195 17.74 0.86 -4.91
C TRP A 195 17.78 -0.66 -4.70
N MET A 196 17.93 -1.43 -5.77
CA MET A 196 18.03 -2.89 -5.69
C MET A 196 19.27 -3.35 -4.92
N GLN A 197 20.39 -2.66 -5.10
CA GLN A 197 21.62 -2.96 -4.36
C GLN A 197 21.43 -2.71 -2.86
N ARG A 198 20.90 -1.53 -2.49
CA ARG A 198 20.60 -1.21 -1.08
C ARG A 198 19.62 -2.22 -0.46
N TYR A 199 18.52 -2.54 -1.16
CA TYR A 199 17.58 -3.57 -0.72
C TYR A 199 18.30 -4.91 -0.47
N SER A 200 19.19 -5.33 -1.37
CA SER A 200 19.92 -6.59 -1.24
C SER A 200 20.88 -6.60 -0.04
N GLU A 201 21.60 -5.51 0.18
CA GLU A 201 22.49 -5.32 1.34
C GLU A 201 21.70 -5.41 2.65
N GLN A 202 20.57 -4.72 2.75
CA GLN A 202 19.68 -4.79 3.93
C GLN A 202 19.08 -6.18 4.16
N ARG A 203 19.08 -7.02 3.12
CA ARG A 203 18.68 -8.43 3.18
C ARG A 203 19.86 -9.39 3.43
N GLY A 204 21.07 -8.87 3.61
CA GLY A 204 22.29 -9.66 3.81
C GLY A 204 22.85 -10.30 2.54
N PHE A 205 22.45 -9.82 1.36
CA PHE A 205 23.02 -10.27 0.09
C PHE A 205 24.07 -9.26 -0.42
N PRO A 206 25.27 -9.71 -0.81
CA PRO A 206 26.33 -8.79 -1.24
C PRO A 206 26.06 -8.12 -2.58
N SER A 207 25.15 -8.66 -3.39
CA SER A 207 24.83 -8.14 -4.72
C SER A 207 23.39 -8.40 -5.11
N ALA A 208 22.77 -7.42 -5.79
CA ALA A 208 21.46 -7.53 -6.40
C ALA A 208 21.47 -8.24 -7.76
N GLN A 209 22.60 -8.35 -8.43
CA GLN A 209 22.75 -8.83 -9.82
C GLN A 209 22.03 -10.15 -10.12
N PRO A 210 22.10 -11.21 -9.25
CA PRO A 210 21.40 -12.46 -9.52
C PRO A 210 19.88 -12.32 -9.62
N PHE A 211 19.31 -11.32 -8.99
CA PHE A 211 17.85 -11.12 -8.92
C PHE A 211 17.31 -10.24 -10.05
N ILE A 212 18.11 -9.30 -10.56
CA ILE A 212 17.68 -8.24 -11.50
C ILE A 212 17.04 -8.83 -12.76
N ARG A 213 17.65 -9.82 -13.41
CA ARG A 213 17.10 -10.44 -14.64
C ARG A 213 15.68 -11.00 -14.42
N GLY A 214 15.47 -11.66 -13.27
CA GLY A 214 14.18 -12.22 -12.91
C GLY A 214 13.11 -11.15 -12.63
N ILE A 215 13.53 -10.06 -11.99
CA ILE A 215 12.68 -8.90 -11.72
C ILE A 215 12.28 -8.21 -13.03
N GLN A 216 13.23 -7.88 -13.90
CA GLN A 216 12.97 -7.23 -15.19
C GLN A 216 12.05 -8.07 -16.09
N ARG A 217 12.17 -9.40 -16.07
CA ARG A 217 11.23 -10.30 -16.77
C ARG A 217 9.82 -10.15 -16.21
N LYS A 218 9.68 -10.06 -14.89
CA LYS A 218 8.38 -9.86 -14.22
C LYS A 218 7.84 -8.46 -14.48
N VAL A 219 8.66 -7.43 -14.53
CA VAL A 219 8.29 -6.06 -14.92
C VAL A 219 7.66 -6.05 -16.32
N ARG A 220 8.29 -6.67 -17.31
CA ARG A 220 7.71 -6.77 -18.66
C ARG A 220 6.36 -7.49 -18.69
N TRP A 221 6.19 -8.49 -17.83
CA TRP A 221 4.91 -9.16 -17.69
C TRP A 221 3.84 -8.23 -17.07
N ILE A 222 4.19 -7.48 -16.03
CA ILE A 222 3.28 -6.49 -15.39
C ILE A 222 2.87 -5.44 -16.42
N ALA A 223 3.82 -4.87 -17.16
CA ALA A 223 3.54 -3.87 -18.19
C ALA A 223 2.54 -4.35 -19.25
N ARG A 224 2.73 -5.60 -19.75
CA ARG A 224 1.80 -6.19 -20.72
C ARG A 224 0.40 -6.42 -20.12
N HIS A 225 0.33 -6.82 -18.86
CA HIS A 225 -0.93 -7.06 -18.18
C HIS A 225 -1.68 -5.74 -17.94
N ASP A 226 -0.98 -4.71 -17.49
CA ASP A 226 -1.53 -3.36 -17.28
C ASP A 226 -2.07 -2.78 -18.58
N GLN A 227 -1.32 -2.91 -19.68
CA GLN A 227 -1.75 -2.48 -21.00
C GLN A 227 -3.05 -3.16 -21.44
N LYS A 228 -3.18 -4.48 -21.20
CA LYS A 228 -4.41 -5.22 -21.48
C LYS A 228 -5.57 -4.75 -20.62
N LEU A 229 -5.34 -4.49 -19.33
CA LEU A 229 -6.38 -3.99 -18.43
C LEU A 229 -6.87 -2.60 -18.86
N LYS A 230 -5.99 -1.69 -19.23
CA LYS A 230 -6.36 -0.35 -19.74
C LYS A 230 -7.24 -0.41 -20.98
N VAL A 231 -7.02 -1.38 -21.85
CA VAL A 231 -7.84 -1.59 -23.06
C VAL A 231 -9.20 -2.21 -22.73
N HIS A 232 -9.25 -3.21 -21.84
CA HIS A 232 -10.48 -3.97 -21.57
C HIS A 232 -11.34 -3.36 -20.44
N GLN A 233 -10.77 -2.55 -19.59
CA GLN A 233 -11.41 -1.92 -18.42
C GLN A 233 -10.91 -0.48 -18.26
N PRO A 234 -11.23 0.42 -19.20
CA PRO A 234 -10.70 1.80 -19.20
C PRO A 234 -11.13 2.59 -17.95
N ASP A 235 -12.32 2.29 -17.42
CA ASP A 235 -12.88 2.97 -16.24
C ASP A 235 -12.34 2.43 -14.91
N ARG A 236 -11.59 1.32 -14.95
CA ARG A 236 -10.94 0.80 -13.75
C ARG A 236 -9.71 1.64 -13.46
N ASN A 237 -9.85 2.53 -12.49
CA ASN A 237 -8.76 3.36 -12.03
C ASN A 237 -7.63 2.46 -11.48
N VAL A 238 -6.67 2.14 -12.33
CA VAL A 238 -5.48 1.39 -11.95
C VAL A 238 -4.62 2.35 -11.12
N SER A 239 -4.12 1.90 -9.97
CA SER A 239 -3.46 2.72 -8.92
C SER A 239 -2.12 3.33 -9.35
N ILE A 240 -1.84 3.41 -10.63
CA ILE A 240 -0.64 4.02 -11.17
C ILE A 240 -1.08 5.26 -11.93
N PRO A 241 -0.58 6.46 -11.60
CA PRO A 241 -0.85 7.65 -12.40
C PRO A 241 -0.46 7.38 -13.85
N SER A 242 -1.36 7.70 -14.73
CA SER A 242 -1.11 7.72 -16.18
C SER A 242 -0.18 8.88 -16.54
#